data_e450e072c60764707bde1e2172b73041
#
_entry.id   e450e072c60764707bde1e2172b73041
#
_cell.length_a   1.000
_cell.length_b   1.000
_cell.length_c   1.000
_cell.angle_alpha   90.00
_cell.angle_beta   90.00
_cell.angle_gamma   90.00
#
_symmetry.space_group_name_H-M   'P 1'
#
loop_
_entity.id
_entity.type
_entity.pdbx_description
1 polymer ?
#
loop_
_entity_poly.entity_id
_entity_poly.type
_entity_poly.pdbx_seq_one_letter_code
_entity_poly.pdbx_strand_id
1 'polypeptide(L)'
;MVPTLKINDRVLVSRVTYRVRDPRRTDIIVFDNPDYSGPKISAFARPLQSVFELVGARQRKDRHFIKRIIGLPGETVEVKDGSVWINDKRLAEPWLPKDVTTEWPEGEKLTVPKNAYWVMGDNRDDSKDSRYFDTSHFVKRSAIVGPAVLRVWPPSRFGHP
;
A
#
# COMPACT_ATOMS: atom_id res chain seq x y z
N MET A 1 0.60 8.48 3.65
CA MET A 1 1.78 7.74 4.18
C MET A 1 2.66 8.60 5.10
N VAL A 2 2.17 9.75 5.59
CA VAL A 2 2.86 10.57 6.61
C VAL A 2 2.91 9.73 7.92
N PRO A 3 4.02 9.75 8.66
CA PRO A 3 5.23 10.56 8.46
C PRO A 3 6.27 9.96 7.50
N THR A 4 6.13 8.69 7.14
CA THR A 4 7.14 7.95 6.35
C THR A 4 7.36 8.57 4.98
N LEU A 5 6.27 8.83 4.24
CA LEU A 5 6.31 9.52 2.95
C LEU A 5 5.46 10.78 3.03
N LYS A 6 6.03 11.91 2.66
CA LYS A 6 5.38 13.22 2.62
C LYS A 6 4.91 13.57 1.21
N ILE A 7 4.04 14.57 1.11
CA ILE A 7 3.64 15.16 -0.17
C ILE A 7 4.90 15.64 -0.91
N ASN A 8 4.97 15.36 -2.22
CA ASN A 8 6.11 15.64 -3.11
C ASN A 8 7.34 14.73 -2.93
N ASP A 9 7.32 13.75 -2.03
CA ASP A 9 8.35 12.71 -2.08
C ASP A 9 8.23 11.91 -3.39
N ARG A 10 9.37 11.64 -4.04
CA ARG A 10 9.43 10.74 -5.20
C ARG A 10 10.09 9.44 -4.80
N VAL A 11 9.44 8.33 -5.08
CA VAL A 11 9.92 7.00 -4.73
C VAL A 11 10.20 6.18 -5.99
N LEU A 12 11.27 5.41 -5.94
CA LEU A 12 11.57 4.38 -6.93
C LEU A 12 10.81 3.10 -6.57
N VAL A 13 10.05 2.57 -7.54
CA VAL A 13 9.29 1.33 -7.39
C VAL A 13 9.95 0.21 -8.18
N SER A 14 10.31 -0.88 -7.51
CA SER A 14 10.92 -2.03 -8.15
C SER A 14 9.87 -2.99 -8.71
N ARG A 15 9.83 -3.16 -10.02
CA ARG A 15 8.95 -4.15 -10.68
C ARG A 15 9.51 -5.57 -10.69
N VAL A 16 10.76 -5.73 -10.29
CA VAL A 16 11.49 -7.01 -10.36
C VAL A 16 11.50 -7.72 -9.03
N THR A 17 11.53 -7.00 -7.91
CA THR A 17 11.66 -7.56 -6.56
C THR A 17 10.67 -8.68 -6.29
N TYR A 18 9.41 -8.51 -6.67
CA TYR A 18 8.36 -9.50 -6.42
C TYR A 18 8.26 -10.60 -7.50
N ARG A 19 9.24 -10.67 -8.40
CA ARG A 19 9.46 -11.85 -9.26
C ARG A 19 10.37 -12.88 -8.59
N VAL A 20 11.19 -12.43 -7.63
CA VAL A 20 12.19 -13.28 -6.95
C VAL A 20 11.89 -13.52 -5.46
N ARG A 21 11.01 -12.72 -4.85
CA ARG A 21 10.51 -12.94 -3.49
C ARG A 21 9.06 -12.54 -3.35
N ASP A 22 8.38 -13.07 -2.35
CA ASP A 22 7.04 -12.63 -2.01
C ASP A 22 7.04 -11.29 -1.24
N PRO A 23 5.94 -10.52 -1.34
CA PRO A 23 5.72 -9.37 -0.48
C PRO A 23 5.72 -9.77 1.00
N ARG A 24 6.37 -8.94 1.82
CA ARG A 24 6.51 -9.18 3.27
C ARG A 24 5.72 -8.13 4.05
N ARG A 25 5.39 -8.46 5.30
CA ARG A 25 4.87 -7.46 6.23
C ARG A 25 5.84 -6.30 6.32
N THR A 26 5.33 -5.09 6.44
CA THR A 26 6.04 -3.80 6.44
C THR A 26 6.52 -3.29 5.08
N ASP A 27 6.54 -4.11 4.01
CA ASP A 27 6.83 -3.57 2.67
C ASP A 27 5.86 -2.43 2.33
N ILE A 28 6.39 -1.29 1.90
CA ILE A 28 5.57 -0.20 1.32
C ILE A 28 5.40 -0.54 -0.15
N ILE A 29 4.16 -0.73 -0.58
CA ILE A 29 3.85 -1.17 -1.94
C ILE A 29 3.07 -0.13 -2.73
N VAL A 30 3.31 -0.11 -4.02
CA VAL A 30 2.46 0.57 -5.01
C VAL A 30 1.61 -0.49 -5.71
N PHE A 31 0.31 -0.23 -5.80
CA PHE A 31 -0.66 -1.17 -6.38
C PHE A 31 -1.79 -0.44 -7.10
N ASP A 32 -2.46 -1.14 -8.01
CA ASP A 32 -3.65 -0.62 -8.69
C ASP A 32 -4.79 -0.45 -7.69
N ASN A 33 -5.41 0.74 -7.67
CA ASN A 33 -6.54 1.05 -6.80
C ASN A 33 -7.69 0.06 -7.07
N PRO A 34 -8.15 -0.72 -6.07
CA PRO A 34 -9.22 -1.69 -6.26
C PRO A 34 -10.56 -1.05 -6.64
N ASP A 35 -10.79 0.20 -6.24
CA ASP A 35 -12.02 0.96 -6.52
C ASP A 35 -11.95 1.76 -7.82
N TYR A 36 -10.85 1.62 -8.59
CA TYR A 36 -10.70 2.35 -9.84
C TYR A 36 -11.60 1.79 -10.94
N SER A 37 -12.61 2.55 -11.34
CA SER A 37 -13.57 2.22 -12.40
C SER A 37 -13.22 2.77 -13.80
N GLY A 38 -12.05 3.38 -13.95
CA GLY A 38 -11.61 3.94 -15.24
C GLY A 38 -11.11 2.88 -16.23
N PRO A 39 -10.84 3.26 -17.51
CA PRO A 39 -10.45 2.33 -18.56
C PRO A 39 -9.19 1.53 -18.17
N LYS A 40 -9.30 0.20 -18.22
CA LYS A 40 -8.16 -0.71 -18.06
C LYS A 40 -7.30 -0.62 -19.32
N ILE A 41 -6.06 -0.16 -19.19
CA ILE A 41 -5.13 -0.12 -20.33
C ILE A 41 -4.62 -1.53 -20.56
N SER A 42 -4.80 -2.01 -21.79
CA SER A 42 -4.31 -3.32 -22.22
C SER A 42 -2.81 -3.47 -21.94
N ALA A 43 -2.40 -4.69 -21.58
CA ALA A 43 -0.98 -5.02 -21.35
C ALA A 43 -0.09 -4.71 -22.57
N PHE A 44 -0.64 -4.71 -23.78
CA PHE A 44 0.06 -4.35 -25.02
C PHE A 44 0.40 -2.86 -25.13
N ALA A 45 -0.33 -1.95 -24.47
CA ALA A 45 -0.06 -0.51 -24.50
C ALA A 45 0.95 -0.04 -23.44
N ARG A 46 1.42 -0.92 -22.57
CA ARG A 46 2.35 -0.59 -21.46
C ARG A 46 3.71 -0.04 -21.90
N PRO A 47 4.39 -0.53 -22.97
CA PRO A 47 5.68 0.02 -23.39
C PRO A 47 5.59 1.45 -23.93
N LEU A 48 4.51 1.82 -24.60
CA LEU A 48 4.32 3.21 -25.09
C LEU A 48 3.96 4.18 -23.94
N GLN A 49 3.31 3.69 -22.90
CA GLN A 49 2.89 4.52 -21.77
C GLN A 49 4.05 5.00 -20.92
N SER A 50 5.13 4.21 -20.80
CA SER A 50 6.35 4.62 -20.09
C SER A 50 7.06 5.80 -20.77
N VAL A 51 6.89 5.95 -22.07
CA VAL A 51 7.42 7.11 -22.82
C VAL A 51 6.54 8.34 -22.63
N PHE A 52 5.22 8.18 -22.59
CA PHE A 52 4.27 9.27 -22.32
C PHE A 52 4.34 9.78 -20.87
N GLU A 53 4.60 8.91 -19.91
CA GLU A 53 4.81 9.29 -18.50
C GLU A 53 6.12 10.08 -18.32
N LEU A 54 7.15 9.82 -19.14
CA LEU A 54 8.40 10.59 -19.16
C LEU A 54 8.22 12.01 -19.72
N VAL A 55 7.22 12.24 -20.55
CA VAL A 55 6.93 13.54 -21.23
C VAL A 55 5.90 14.39 -20.47
N GLY A 56 5.52 14.02 -19.25
CA GLY A 56 4.67 14.84 -18.40
C GLY A 56 3.17 14.83 -18.72
N ALA A 57 2.69 13.86 -19.48
CA ALA A 57 1.26 13.66 -19.70
C ALA A 57 0.58 13.26 -18.38
N ARG A 58 -0.42 14.05 -17.97
CA ARG A 58 -1.24 13.98 -16.75
C ARG A 58 -1.33 12.57 -16.16
N GLN A 59 -0.61 12.34 -15.06
CA GLN A 59 -0.85 11.17 -14.21
C GLN A 59 -2.32 11.20 -13.76
N ARG A 60 -3.05 10.13 -14.04
CA ARG A 60 -4.38 9.93 -13.47
C ARG A 60 -4.19 9.60 -11.99
N LYS A 61 -4.40 10.61 -11.16
CA LYS A 61 -4.07 10.68 -9.73
C LYS A 61 -4.66 9.53 -8.89
N ASP A 62 -5.69 8.84 -9.39
CA ASP A 62 -6.48 7.88 -8.61
C ASP A 62 -6.24 6.40 -9.00
N ARG A 63 -5.31 6.14 -9.92
CA ARG A 63 -5.08 4.78 -10.42
C ARG A 63 -4.22 3.92 -9.51
N HIS A 64 -3.22 4.51 -8.88
CA HIS A 64 -2.28 3.79 -8.02
C HIS A 64 -2.29 4.35 -6.61
N PHE A 65 -2.34 3.44 -5.66
CA PHE A 65 -2.17 3.75 -4.25
C PHE A 65 -0.80 3.29 -3.75
N ILE A 66 -0.32 3.96 -2.70
CA ILE A 66 0.88 3.55 -1.96
C ILE A 66 0.48 3.32 -0.52
N LYS A 67 0.69 2.10 -0.01
CA LYS A 67 0.33 1.66 1.34
C LYS A 67 1.37 0.69 1.88
N ARG A 68 1.32 0.43 3.18
CA ARG A 68 2.15 -0.57 3.86
C ARG A 68 1.38 -1.88 4.02
N ILE A 69 2.05 -3.01 3.75
CA ILE A 69 1.50 -4.34 4.02
C ILE A 69 1.46 -4.57 5.53
N ILE A 70 0.28 -4.88 6.04
CA ILE A 70 0.01 -5.15 7.44
C ILE A 70 -0.39 -6.61 7.66
N GLY A 71 -1.31 -7.16 6.87
CA GLY A 71 -1.75 -8.55 6.93
C GLY A 71 -1.25 -9.35 5.73
N LEU A 72 -0.76 -10.55 5.98
CA LEU A 72 -0.28 -11.51 4.98
C LEU A 72 -1.35 -12.57 4.67
N PRO A 73 -1.24 -13.28 3.52
CA PRO A 73 -2.18 -14.33 3.16
C PRO A 73 -2.38 -15.36 4.28
N GLY A 74 -3.62 -15.66 4.61
CA GLY A 74 -4.01 -16.64 5.64
C GLY A 74 -4.02 -16.10 7.07
N GLU A 75 -3.57 -14.89 7.33
CA GLU A 75 -3.62 -14.29 8.66
C GLU A 75 -4.99 -13.68 8.95
N THR A 76 -5.35 -13.64 10.22
CA THR A 76 -6.49 -12.85 10.70
C THR A 76 -6.01 -11.47 11.11
N VAL A 77 -6.75 -10.46 10.66
CA VAL A 77 -6.52 -9.05 11.03
C VAL A 77 -7.73 -8.56 11.81
N GLU A 78 -7.47 -7.88 12.91
CA GLU A 78 -8.46 -7.25 13.78
C GLU A 78 -7.92 -5.89 14.22
N VAL A 79 -8.79 -4.93 14.39
CA VAL A 79 -8.46 -3.65 15.04
C VAL A 79 -9.28 -3.54 16.30
N LYS A 80 -8.63 -3.46 17.44
CA LYS A 80 -9.26 -3.22 18.74
C LYS A 80 -8.32 -2.43 19.64
N ASP A 81 -8.88 -1.73 20.60
CA ASP A 81 -8.14 -0.89 21.56
C ASP A 81 -7.16 0.07 20.85
N GLY A 82 -7.58 0.66 19.71
CA GLY A 82 -6.78 1.58 18.93
C GLY A 82 -5.53 0.96 18.26
N SER A 83 -5.44 -0.36 18.20
CA SER A 83 -4.26 -1.10 17.72
C SER A 83 -4.62 -2.19 16.73
N VAL A 84 -3.68 -2.54 15.85
CA VAL A 84 -3.82 -3.66 14.92
C VAL A 84 -3.37 -4.96 15.60
N TRP A 85 -4.14 -6.01 15.42
CA TRP A 85 -3.86 -7.35 15.89
C TRP A 85 -3.79 -8.32 14.72
N ILE A 86 -2.79 -9.19 14.74
CA ILE A 86 -2.57 -10.23 13.73
C ILE A 86 -2.52 -11.58 14.44
N ASN A 87 -3.43 -12.49 14.07
CA ASN A 87 -3.55 -13.81 14.69
C ASN A 87 -3.59 -13.71 16.24
N ASP A 88 -4.46 -12.82 16.74
CA ASP A 88 -4.67 -12.55 18.18
C ASP A 88 -3.46 -11.95 18.93
N LYS A 89 -2.43 -11.48 18.19
CA LYS A 89 -1.27 -10.80 18.78
C LYS A 89 -1.22 -9.35 18.33
N ARG A 90 -1.03 -8.43 19.27
CA ARG A 90 -0.85 -7.01 18.95
C ARG A 90 0.38 -6.82 18.05
N LEU A 91 0.18 -6.14 16.93
CA LEU A 91 1.27 -5.80 16.02
C LEU A 91 2.08 -4.62 16.58
N ALA A 92 3.40 -4.78 16.65
CA ALA A 92 4.29 -3.66 16.91
C ALA A 92 4.47 -2.84 15.61
N GLU A 93 4.22 -1.53 15.70
CA GLU A 93 4.24 -0.61 14.55
C GLU A 93 5.20 0.57 14.79
N PRO A 94 6.53 0.28 14.81
CA PRO A 94 7.55 1.27 15.19
C PRO A 94 7.68 2.44 14.20
N TRP A 95 7.06 2.36 13.03
CA TRP A 95 7.02 3.43 12.03
C TRP A 95 5.94 4.49 12.31
N LEU A 96 5.04 4.22 13.24
CA LEU A 96 4.00 5.17 13.64
C LEU A 96 4.45 6.00 14.85
N PRO A 97 3.98 7.25 14.97
CA PRO A 97 4.05 8.00 16.22
C PRO A 97 3.37 7.23 17.37
N LYS A 98 3.82 7.45 18.60
CA LYS A 98 3.36 6.66 19.77
C LYS A 98 1.91 6.88 20.16
N ASP A 99 1.36 8.03 19.78
CA ASP A 99 0.02 8.51 20.10
C ASP A 99 -1.01 8.25 18.99
N VAL A 100 -0.60 7.57 17.92
CA VAL A 100 -1.52 7.23 16.83
C VAL A 100 -2.42 6.07 17.23
N THR A 101 -3.72 6.30 17.13
CA THR A 101 -4.76 5.27 17.24
C THR A 101 -5.22 4.81 15.86
N THR A 102 -5.57 3.55 15.75
CA THR A 102 -6.15 3.00 14.53
C THR A 102 -7.63 2.77 14.75
N GLU A 103 -8.46 3.45 13.95
CA GLU A 103 -9.91 3.26 13.99
C GLU A 103 -10.37 2.29 12.92
N TRP A 104 -11.26 1.39 13.30
CA TRP A 104 -12.04 0.51 12.44
C TRP A 104 -13.17 -0.09 13.30
N PRO A 105 -14.31 -0.57 12.74
CA PRO A 105 -15.38 -1.13 13.54
C PRO A 105 -14.88 -2.19 14.51
N GLU A 106 -15.19 -2.00 15.81
CA GLU A 106 -14.75 -2.90 16.86
C GLU A 106 -15.32 -4.30 16.66
N GLY A 107 -14.48 -5.30 16.93
CA GLY A 107 -14.87 -6.70 16.84
C GLY A 107 -14.93 -7.29 15.43
N GLU A 108 -14.67 -6.50 14.41
CA GLU A 108 -14.54 -7.03 13.06
C GLU A 108 -13.20 -7.75 12.91
N LYS A 109 -13.24 -9.02 12.58
CA LYS A 109 -12.08 -9.88 12.38
C LYS A 109 -12.14 -10.49 11.00
N LEU A 110 -11.16 -10.16 10.15
CA LEU A 110 -11.10 -10.63 8.77
C LEU A 110 -9.91 -11.55 8.54
N THR A 111 -10.13 -12.62 7.79
CA THR A 111 -9.06 -13.50 7.33
C THR A 111 -8.61 -13.06 5.95
N VAL A 112 -7.31 -12.78 5.80
CA VAL A 112 -6.71 -12.38 4.53
C VAL A 112 -6.73 -13.56 3.55
N PRO A 113 -7.37 -13.44 2.38
CA PRO A 113 -7.43 -14.52 1.40
C PRO A 113 -6.03 -14.93 0.89
N LYS A 114 -5.92 -16.15 0.37
CA LYS A 114 -4.74 -16.59 -0.37
C LYS A 114 -4.48 -15.63 -1.54
N ASN A 115 -3.21 -15.28 -1.77
CA ASN A 115 -2.80 -14.34 -2.82
C ASN A 115 -3.36 -12.91 -2.68
N ALA A 116 -3.71 -12.49 -1.47
CA ALA A 116 -4.12 -11.13 -1.16
C ALA A 116 -3.40 -10.61 0.09
N TYR A 117 -3.45 -9.30 0.28
CA TYR A 117 -2.78 -8.59 1.37
C TYR A 117 -3.73 -7.56 1.97
N TRP A 118 -3.64 -7.40 3.28
CA TRP A 118 -4.25 -6.29 4.00
C TRP A 118 -3.23 -5.15 4.08
N VAL A 119 -3.62 -3.95 3.65
CA VAL A 119 -2.70 -2.81 3.58
C VAL A 119 -3.27 -1.61 4.32
N MET A 120 -2.39 -0.81 4.92
CA MET A 120 -2.79 0.41 5.62
C MET A 120 -1.86 1.57 5.29
N GLY A 121 -2.40 2.78 5.36
CA GLY A 121 -1.59 3.99 5.33
C GLY A 121 -0.93 4.26 6.68
N ASP A 122 0.26 4.84 6.68
CA ASP A 122 0.90 5.26 7.94
C ASP A 122 0.19 6.47 8.55
N ASN A 123 -0.49 7.30 7.73
CA ASN A 123 -1.43 8.30 8.22
C ASN A 123 -2.79 7.64 8.51
N ARG A 124 -2.96 7.09 9.71
CA ARG A 124 -4.13 6.30 10.10
C ARG A 124 -5.44 7.06 10.02
N ASP A 125 -5.41 8.35 10.32
CA ASP A 125 -6.60 9.21 10.40
C ASP A 125 -7.07 9.66 9.00
N ASP A 126 -6.14 9.71 8.03
CA ASP A 126 -6.43 10.15 6.66
C ASP A 126 -5.80 9.19 5.64
N SER A 127 -6.40 8.00 5.52
CA SER A 127 -5.96 6.97 4.58
C SER A 127 -7.12 6.16 4.05
N LYS A 128 -7.43 6.29 2.75
CA LYS A 128 -8.27 5.30 2.07
C LYS A 128 -7.43 4.05 1.83
N ASP A 129 -7.62 3.03 2.65
CA ASP A 129 -6.87 1.77 2.64
C ASP A 129 -7.80 0.57 2.88
N SER A 130 -7.26 -0.59 3.22
CA SER A 130 -8.03 -1.83 3.40
C SER A 130 -9.22 -1.72 4.35
N ARG A 131 -9.23 -0.77 5.26
CA ARG A 131 -10.36 -0.47 6.14
C ARG A 131 -11.55 0.13 5.39
N TYR A 132 -11.28 0.87 4.30
CA TYR A 132 -12.23 1.76 3.64
C TYR A 132 -12.32 1.56 2.12
N PHE A 133 -11.81 0.46 1.57
CA PHE A 133 -12.03 0.15 0.16
C PHE A 133 -13.47 -0.33 -0.07
N ASP A 134 -14.10 0.21 -1.11
CA ASP A 134 -15.51 -0.06 -1.41
C ASP A 134 -15.72 -1.46 -2.03
N THR A 135 -14.72 -1.95 -2.79
CA THR A 135 -14.85 -3.21 -3.55
C THR A 135 -14.36 -4.43 -2.79
N SER A 136 -13.32 -4.29 -2.00
CA SER A 136 -12.71 -5.38 -1.24
C SER A 136 -11.70 -4.83 -0.24
N HIS A 137 -11.73 -5.31 0.99
CA HIS A 137 -10.73 -4.99 2.02
C HIS A 137 -9.32 -5.50 1.69
N PHE A 138 -9.12 -6.16 0.55
CA PHE A 138 -7.85 -6.84 0.25
C PHE A 138 -7.28 -6.42 -1.09
N VAL A 139 -5.96 -6.26 -1.13
CA VAL A 139 -5.20 -6.01 -2.35
C VAL A 139 -4.71 -7.34 -2.90
N LYS A 140 -5.17 -7.73 -4.10
CA LYS A 140 -4.71 -8.94 -4.77
C LYS A 140 -3.23 -8.85 -5.13
N ARG A 141 -2.51 -9.97 -5.04
CA ARG A 141 -1.10 -10.07 -5.45
C ARG A 141 -0.86 -9.55 -6.86
N SER A 142 -1.80 -9.83 -7.78
CA SER A 142 -1.74 -9.39 -9.18
C SER A 142 -1.91 -7.89 -9.39
N ALA A 143 -2.50 -7.17 -8.43
CA ALA A 143 -2.65 -5.73 -8.48
C ALA A 143 -1.40 -4.97 -8.00
N ILE A 144 -0.44 -5.67 -7.36
CA ILE A 144 0.78 -5.06 -6.84
C ILE A 144 1.75 -4.77 -7.98
N VAL A 145 2.10 -3.51 -8.17
CA VAL A 145 3.11 -3.05 -9.13
C VAL A 145 4.52 -3.37 -8.64
N GLY A 146 4.80 -3.11 -7.36
CA GLY A 146 6.07 -3.40 -6.72
C GLY A 146 6.27 -2.66 -5.40
N PRO A 147 7.36 -2.96 -4.66
CA PRO A 147 7.73 -2.20 -3.46
C PRO A 147 8.34 -0.85 -3.81
N ALA A 148 8.10 0.15 -2.96
CA ALA A 148 8.86 1.39 -2.91
C ALA A 148 10.22 1.10 -2.25
N VAL A 149 11.28 1.08 -3.04
CA VAL A 149 12.60 0.66 -2.56
C VAL A 149 13.52 1.81 -2.16
N LEU A 150 13.28 2.98 -2.71
CA LEU A 150 14.13 4.14 -2.47
C LEU A 150 13.32 5.43 -2.62
N ARG A 151 13.47 6.35 -1.68
CA ARG A 151 13.02 7.74 -1.83
C ARG A 151 14.14 8.52 -2.50
N VAL A 152 13.89 9.05 -3.70
CA VAL A 152 14.89 9.74 -4.53
C VAL A 152 14.78 11.26 -4.49
N TRP A 153 13.67 11.78 -3.96
CA TRP A 153 13.45 13.22 -3.83
C TRP A 153 12.60 13.52 -2.58
N PRO A 154 12.85 14.62 -1.87
CA PRO A 154 13.94 15.58 -2.04
C PRO A 154 15.29 15.00 -1.61
N PRO A 155 16.43 15.57 -2.05
CA PRO A 155 17.76 15.07 -1.69
C PRO A 155 18.01 15.00 -0.18
N SER A 156 17.45 15.94 0.59
CA SER A 156 17.52 15.97 2.06
C SER A 156 16.86 14.77 2.75
N ARG A 157 16.05 13.99 2.03
CA ARG A 157 15.33 12.80 2.50
C ARG A 157 15.65 11.55 1.69
N PHE A 158 16.76 11.58 0.94
CA PHE A 158 17.22 10.42 0.16
C PHE A 158 17.45 9.21 1.07
N GLY A 159 16.98 8.04 0.64
CA GLY A 159 17.16 6.80 1.39
C GLY A 159 15.93 5.87 1.33
N HIS A 160 15.96 4.83 2.14
CA HIS A 160 14.81 3.94 2.30
C HIS A 160 13.59 4.70 2.85
N PRO A 161 12.38 4.45 2.31
CA PRO A 161 11.14 5.02 2.83
C PRO A 161 10.69 4.37 4.14
#